data_f23ba30068af8d5b031146988963bc4e
#
_entry.id   f23ba30068af8d5b031146988963bc4e
#
_cell.length_a   1.000
_cell.length_b   1.000
_cell.length_c   1.000
_cell.angle_alpha   90.00
_cell.angle_beta   90.00
_cell.angle_gamma   90.00
#
_symmetry.space_group_name_H-M   'P 1'
#
loop_
_entity.id
_entity.type
_entity.pdbx_description
1 polymer ?
#
loop_
_entity_poly.entity_id
_entity_poly.type
_entity_poly.pdbx_seq_one_letter_code
_entity_poly.pdbx_strand_id
1 'polypeptide(L)'
;MECFLRLIDIEMENAKKILLDRYEKLLKGSGLKYVQEHALYQGAEQSHTVDMLKNGTLSIGFIGLWESFCVLHDDSSLLCTEEHKMLNVPFEVLQQYTQERLQVVRHMREIVDLFAEATNMNFSLLASSGEGISGVLPKKTSRLYPTGTILQDLTYYTNSFHLPVYVNISAFEKIELEAPFHELCNGGHISYVELAEAPMANGEAIEDLVEYACENNIGYFGVNLP
;
A
#
# COMPACT_ATOMS: atom_id res chain seq x y z
N MET A 1 0.48 -14.75 14.38
CA MET A 1 0.82 -14.75 12.93
C MET A 1 -0.05 -15.73 12.11
N GLU A 2 -0.06 -17.04 12.35
CA GLU A 2 -0.80 -18.01 11.52
C GLU A 2 -2.31 -17.71 11.35
N CYS A 3 -3.00 -17.35 12.42
CA CYS A 3 -4.42 -16.95 12.36
C CYS A 3 -4.63 -15.69 11.51
N PHE A 4 -3.71 -14.74 11.60
CA PHE A 4 -3.75 -13.51 10.80
C PHE A 4 -3.55 -13.79 9.31
N LEU A 5 -2.59 -14.64 8.94
CA LEU A 5 -2.39 -15.03 7.55
C LEU A 5 -3.63 -15.74 6.97
N ARG A 6 -4.31 -16.59 7.74
CA ARG A 6 -5.58 -17.21 7.29
C ARG A 6 -6.69 -16.18 7.04
N LEU A 7 -6.74 -15.10 7.81
CA LEU A 7 -7.68 -14.00 7.54
C LEU A 7 -7.31 -13.28 6.25
N ILE A 8 -6.01 -13.04 6.02
CA ILE A 8 -5.51 -12.49 4.76
C ILE A 8 -5.92 -13.38 3.58
N ASP A 9 -5.77 -14.71 3.67
CA ASP A 9 -6.20 -15.64 2.61
C ASP A 9 -7.67 -15.44 2.24
N ILE A 10 -8.54 -15.33 3.24
CA ILE A 10 -9.98 -15.12 3.03
C ILE A 10 -10.25 -13.80 2.33
N GLU A 11 -9.62 -12.72 2.78
CA GLU A 11 -9.84 -11.39 2.20
C GLU A 11 -9.22 -11.25 0.80
N MET A 12 -8.10 -11.88 0.53
CA MET A 12 -7.51 -11.94 -0.81
C MET A 12 -8.43 -12.69 -1.79
N GLU A 13 -9.01 -13.81 -1.37
CA GLU A 13 -10.01 -14.53 -2.17
C GLU A 13 -11.28 -13.70 -2.42
N ASN A 14 -11.74 -12.93 -1.42
CA ASN A 14 -12.86 -12.01 -1.58
C ASN A 14 -12.53 -10.89 -2.57
N ALA A 15 -11.33 -10.30 -2.47
CA ALA A 15 -10.86 -9.28 -3.40
C ALA A 15 -10.79 -9.81 -4.83
N LYS A 16 -10.23 -11.01 -5.05
CA LYS A 16 -10.22 -11.67 -6.35
C LYS A 16 -11.62 -11.82 -6.95
N LYS A 17 -12.58 -12.32 -6.17
CA LYS A 17 -13.98 -12.48 -6.62
C LYS A 17 -14.60 -11.16 -7.06
N ILE A 18 -14.37 -10.08 -6.28
CA ILE A 18 -14.87 -8.75 -6.61
C ILE A 18 -14.24 -8.23 -7.92
N LEU A 19 -12.94 -8.43 -8.11
CA LEU A 19 -12.24 -8.00 -9.32
C LEU A 19 -12.71 -8.75 -10.55
N LEU A 20 -12.89 -10.07 -10.46
CA LEU A 20 -13.40 -10.89 -11.55
C LEU A 20 -14.85 -10.52 -11.91
N ASP A 21 -15.72 -10.28 -10.92
CA ASP A 21 -17.09 -9.80 -11.16
C ASP A 21 -17.11 -8.43 -11.86
N ARG A 22 -16.21 -7.52 -11.45
CA ARG A 22 -16.05 -6.23 -12.13
C ARG A 22 -15.54 -6.39 -13.56
N TYR A 23 -14.57 -7.26 -13.79
CA TYR A 23 -14.05 -7.57 -15.11
C TYR A 23 -15.17 -8.07 -16.03
N GLU A 24 -15.98 -9.05 -15.57
CA GLU A 24 -17.11 -9.55 -16.35
C GLU A 24 -18.17 -8.47 -16.65
N LYS A 25 -18.43 -7.58 -15.68
CA LYS A 25 -19.35 -6.45 -15.88
C LYS A 25 -18.82 -5.46 -16.91
N LEU A 26 -17.52 -5.20 -16.93
CA LEU A 26 -16.87 -4.34 -17.93
C LEU A 26 -16.97 -4.96 -19.31
N LEU A 27 -16.77 -6.29 -19.46
CA LEU A 27 -16.94 -6.99 -20.74
C LEU A 27 -18.36 -6.88 -21.30
N LYS A 28 -19.38 -6.88 -20.44
CA LYS A 28 -20.80 -6.79 -20.81
C LYS A 28 -21.30 -5.36 -20.91
N GLY A 29 -20.58 -4.40 -20.37
CA GLY A 29 -20.99 -3.01 -20.23
C GLY A 29 -20.60 -2.11 -21.39
N SER A 30 -21.17 -0.90 -21.40
CA SER A 30 -20.86 0.13 -22.39
C SER A 30 -19.65 1.01 -22.04
N GLY A 31 -19.03 0.82 -20.86
CA GLY A 31 -17.95 1.69 -20.39
C GLY A 31 -16.71 1.71 -21.29
N LEU A 32 -16.34 0.56 -21.86
CA LEU A 32 -15.23 0.46 -22.80
C LEU A 32 -15.58 0.99 -24.19
N LYS A 33 -16.86 1.06 -24.53
CA LYS A 33 -17.33 1.66 -25.77
C LYS A 33 -16.93 3.13 -25.86
N TYR A 34 -17.01 3.86 -24.75
CA TYR A 34 -16.55 5.24 -24.66
C TYR A 34 -15.05 5.38 -24.98
N VAL A 35 -14.22 4.47 -24.46
CA VAL A 35 -12.77 4.45 -24.75
C VAL A 35 -12.49 4.21 -26.24
N GLN A 36 -13.24 3.30 -26.87
CA GLN A 36 -13.14 3.02 -28.31
C GLN A 36 -13.60 4.21 -29.15
N GLU A 37 -14.78 4.76 -28.84
CA GLU A 37 -15.37 5.86 -29.60
C GLU A 37 -14.55 7.14 -29.56
N HIS A 38 -13.77 7.36 -28.48
CA HIS A 38 -12.96 8.56 -28.30
C HIS A 38 -11.47 8.31 -28.53
N ALA A 39 -11.09 7.11 -29.02
CA ALA A 39 -9.70 6.74 -29.31
C ALA A 39 -8.71 7.15 -28.21
N LEU A 40 -9.06 6.88 -26.94
CA LEU A 40 -8.29 7.34 -25.77
C LEU A 40 -6.90 6.73 -25.66
N TYR A 41 -6.59 5.71 -26.46
CA TYR A 41 -5.23 5.20 -26.65
C TYR A 41 -5.07 4.67 -28.09
N GLN A 42 -3.83 4.53 -28.54
CA GLN A 42 -3.52 4.11 -29.92
C GLN A 42 -4.15 2.74 -30.25
N GLY A 43 -4.96 2.69 -31.31
CA GLY A 43 -5.65 1.48 -31.78
C GLY A 43 -6.94 1.15 -31.01
N ALA A 44 -7.41 2.01 -30.09
CA ALA A 44 -8.63 1.78 -29.32
C ALA A 44 -9.86 1.57 -30.21
N GLU A 45 -9.98 2.35 -31.28
CA GLU A 45 -11.08 2.31 -32.25
C GLU A 45 -11.16 1.00 -33.04
N GLN A 46 -10.06 0.26 -33.15
CA GLN A 46 -9.94 -1.01 -33.87
C GLN A 46 -9.99 -2.23 -32.96
N SER A 47 -9.95 -2.01 -31.64
CA SER A 47 -9.88 -3.09 -30.67
C SER A 47 -11.28 -3.55 -30.25
N HIS A 48 -11.45 -4.85 -30.08
CA HIS A 48 -12.62 -5.40 -29.39
C HIS A 48 -12.47 -5.23 -27.87
N THR A 49 -13.60 -5.15 -27.17
CA THR A 49 -13.62 -5.00 -25.68
C THR A 49 -12.74 -6.02 -24.95
N VAL A 50 -12.77 -7.28 -25.43
CA VAL A 50 -11.94 -8.36 -24.86
C VAL A 50 -10.45 -8.07 -25.04
N ASP A 51 -10.03 -7.61 -26.23
CA ASP A 51 -8.62 -7.30 -26.52
C ASP A 51 -8.12 -6.11 -25.69
N MET A 52 -8.98 -5.12 -25.45
CA MET A 52 -8.66 -3.97 -24.61
C MET A 52 -8.39 -4.36 -23.16
N LEU A 53 -9.18 -5.27 -22.63
CA LEU A 53 -9.06 -5.74 -21.24
C LEU A 53 -8.02 -6.85 -21.08
N LYS A 54 -7.58 -7.50 -22.15
CA LYS A 54 -6.64 -8.63 -22.12
C LYS A 54 -5.34 -8.29 -21.41
N ASN A 55 -4.84 -7.08 -21.57
CA ASN A 55 -3.61 -6.60 -20.94
C ASN A 55 -3.89 -5.74 -19.70
N GLY A 56 -5.15 -5.65 -19.26
CA GLY A 56 -5.51 -4.98 -18.01
C GLY A 56 -5.00 -5.76 -16.82
N THR A 57 -4.70 -5.06 -15.73
CA THR A 57 -4.22 -5.67 -14.49
C THR A 57 -5.29 -5.56 -13.41
N LEU A 58 -5.56 -6.66 -12.74
CA LEU A 58 -6.41 -6.76 -11.56
C LEU A 58 -5.54 -6.54 -10.32
N SER A 59 -5.55 -5.32 -9.80
CA SER A 59 -4.67 -4.95 -8.69
C SER A 59 -5.40 -5.05 -7.35
N ILE A 60 -4.77 -5.68 -6.37
CA ILE A 60 -5.21 -5.76 -4.98
C ILE A 60 -4.29 -4.86 -4.16
N GLY A 61 -4.87 -3.86 -3.52
CA GLY A 61 -4.15 -2.94 -2.64
C GLY A 61 -4.45 -3.19 -1.17
N PHE A 62 -3.58 -2.72 -0.28
CA PHE A 62 -3.72 -2.85 1.16
C PHE A 62 -3.42 -1.54 1.88
N ILE A 63 -4.07 -1.36 3.04
CA ILE A 63 -3.95 -0.20 3.92
C ILE A 63 -4.02 -0.70 5.37
N GLY A 64 -3.34 -0.03 6.28
CA GLY A 64 -3.43 -0.34 7.71
C GLY A 64 -2.53 -1.48 8.14
N LEU A 65 -1.47 -1.76 7.40
CA LEU A 65 -0.52 -2.81 7.75
C LEU A 65 0.17 -2.51 9.09
N TRP A 66 0.52 -1.25 9.35
CA TRP A 66 1.10 -0.83 10.62
C TRP A 66 0.14 -1.07 11.78
N GLU A 67 -1.08 -0.58 11.66
CA GLU A 67 -2.11 -0.69 12.70
C GLU A 67 -2.51 -2.14 12.95
N SER A 68 -2.52 -2.98 11.91
CA SER A 68 -2.79 -4.42 12.08
C SER A 68 -1.74 -5.10 12.95
N PHE A 69 -0.48 -4.71 12.84
CA PHE A 69 0.59 -5.22 13.69
C PHE A 69 0.51 -4.69 15.12
N CYS A 70 0.14 -3.42 15.30
CA CYS A 70 -0.14 -2.90 16.65
C CYS A 70 -1.24 -3.71 17.34
N VAL A 71 -2.30 -4.08 16.62
CA VAL A 71 -3.38 -4.95 17.15
C VAL A 71 -2.86 -6.36 17.42
N LEU A 72 -2.07 -6.93 16.52
CA LEU A 72 -1.56 -8.29 16.64
C LEU A 72 -0.67 -8.47 17.90
N HIS A 73 0.07 -7.43 18.24
CA HIS A 73 0.95 -7.40 19.42
C HIS A 73 0.29 -6.78 20.66
N ASP A 74 -0.96 -6.30 20.55
CA ASP A 74 -1.67 -5.53 21.58
C ASP A 74 -0.84 -4.33 22.08
N ASP A 75 -0.15 -3.68 21.15
CA ASP A 75 0.78 -2.58 21.45
C ASP A 75 0.21 -1.22 21.00
N SER A 76 -0.47 -0.57 21.93
CA SER A 76 -1.00 0.78 21.70
C SER A 76 0.07 1.87 21.79
N SER A 77 1.28 1.58 22.29
CA SER A 77 2.35 2.56 22.42
C SER A 77 2.94 3.00 21.08
N LEU A 78 2.71 2.21 20.03
CA LEU A 78 3.12 2.48 18.65
C LEU A 78 2.05 3.22 17.84
N LEU A 79 0.91 3.56 18.44
CA LEU A 79 -0.16 4.34 17.81
C LEU A 79 -0.14 5.77 18.38
N CYS A 80 -0.35 6.74 17.51
CA CYS A 80 -0.47 8.14 17.89
C CYS A 80 -1.80 8.71 17.44
N THR A 81 -2.57 9.20 18.42
CA THR A 81 -3.86 9.87 18.19
C THR A 81 -3.78 11.38 18.40
N GLU A 82 -2.66 11.86 18.96
CA GLU A 82 -2.44 13.27 19.26
C GLU A 82 -1.79 13.96 18.04
N GLU A 83 -2.40 15.05 17.61
CA GLU A 83 -1.89 15.86 16.49
C GLU A 83 -0.50 16.44 16.83
N HIS A 84 0.41 16.41 15.86
CA HIS A 84 1.81 16.88 15.96
C HIS A 84 2.71 16.18 17.00
N LYS A 85 2.24 15.10 17.62
CA LYS A 85 3.08 14.32 18.51
C LYS A 85 3.91 13.32 17.72
N MET A 86 5.22 13.32 17.91
CA MET A 86 6.14 12.34 17.36
C MET A 86 6.45 11.24 18.36
N LEU A 87 6.52 10.00 17.87
CA LEU A 87 6.90 8.83 18.66
C LEU A 87 8.36 8.47 18.39
N ASN A 88 9.15 8.39 19.47
CA ASN A 88 10.51 7.87 19.41
C ASN A 88 10.46 6.36 19.64
N VAL A 89 10.53 5.60 18.55
CA VAL A 89 10.58 4.14 18.58
C VAL A 89 12.02 3.70 18.32
N PRO A 90 12.62 2.83 19.13
CA PRO A 90 13.96 2.32 18.86
C PRO A 90 14.03 1.65 17.48
N PHE A 91 15.13 1.88 16.75
CA PHE A 91 15.29 1.37 15.38
C PHE A 91 15.20 -0.16 15.31
N GLU A 92 15.74 -0.85 16.30
CA GLU A 92 15.69 -2.31 16.39
C GLU A 92 14.23 -2.83 16.50
N VAL A 93 13.35 -2.09 17.18
CA VAL A 93 11.93 -2.41 17.27
C VAL A 93 11.28 -2.21 15.91
N LEU A 94 11.57 -1.10 15.22
CA LEU A 94 11.08 -0.86 13.86
C LEU A 94 11.56 -1.93 12.88
N GLN A 95 12.82 -2.37 12.98
CA GLN A 95 13.36 -3.46 12.17
C GLN A 95 12.60 -4.78 12.41
N GLN A 96 12.35 -5.14 13.69
CA GLN A 96 11.59 -6.33 14.02
C GLN A 96 10.19 -6.29 13.41
N TYR A 97 9.44 -5.20 13.62
CA TYR A 97 8.10 -5.02 13.05
C TYR A 97 8.12 -5.04 11.52
N THR A 98 9.16 -4.49 10.91
CA THR A 98 9.34 -4.53 9.46
C THR A 98 9.50 -5.96 8.95
N GLN A 99 10.29 -6.80 9.62
CA GLN A 99 10.46 -8.19 9.24
C GLN A 99 9.15 -8.99 9.31
N GLU A 100 8.35 -8.75 10.33
CA GLU A 100 7.04 -9.40 10.46
C GLU A 100 6.05 -8.91 9.39
N ARG A 101 6.02 -7.61 9.10
CA ARG A 101 5.21 -7.02 8.02
C ARG A 101 5.62 -7.55 6.65
N LEU A 102 6.93 -7.73 6.40
CA LEU A 102 7.45 -8.32 5.17
C LEU A 102 6.94 -9.74 4.95
N GLN A 103 6.81 -10.56 6.00
CA GLN A 103 6.22 -11.90 5.89
C GLN A 103 4.79 -11.84 5.37
N VAL A 104 3.99 -10.89 5.86
CA VAL A 104 2.60 -10.71 5.42
C VAL A 104 2.53 -10.24 3.98
N VAL A 105 3.33 -9.24 3.60
CA VAL A 105 3.32 -8.71 2.23
C VAL A 105 3.83 -9.76 1.23
N ARG A 106 4.84 -10.55 1.60
CA ARG A 106 5.32 -11.66 0.79
C ARG A 106 4.22 -12.72 0.60
N HIS A 107 3.51 -13.08 1.66
CA HIS A 107 2.39 -13.99 1.59
C HIS A 107 1.28 -13.47 0.66
N MET A 108 0.90 -12.19 0.77
CA MET A 108 -0.06 -11.58 -0.16
C MET A 108 0.44 -11.60 -1.60
N ARG A 109 1.73 -11.38 -1.83
CA ARG A 109 2.33 -11.43 -3.15
C ARG A 109 2.27 -12.85 -3.76
N GLU A 110 2.61 -13.86 -2.99
CA GLU A 110 2.52 -15.27 -3.41
C GLU A 110 1.08 -15.64 -3.80
N ILE A 111 0.07 -15.18 -3.04
CA ILE A 111 -1.34 -15.39 -3.38
C ILE A 111 -1.73 -14.71 -4.69
N VAL A 112 -1.27 -13.48 -4.91
CA VAL A 112 -1.54 -12.74 -6.16
C VAL A 112 -0.91 -13.45 -7.36
N ASP A 113 0.30 -13.98 -7.23
CA ASP A 113 0.96 -14.75 -8.28
C ASP A 113 0.19 -16.05 -8.59
N LEU A 114 -0.30 -16.75 -7.56
CA LEU A 114 -1.19 -17.92 -7.74
C LEU A 114 -2.52 -17.56 -8.43
N PHE A 115 -3.09 -16.37 -8.15
CA PHE A 115 -4.28 -15.91 -8.86
C PHE A 115 -4.01 -15.66 -10.34
N ALA A 116 -2.87 -15.08 -10.68
CA ALA A 116 -2.46 -14.87 -12.06
C ALA A 116 -2.31 -16.20 -12.81
N GLU A 117 -1.64 -17.19 -12.21
CA GLU A 117 -1.48 -18.52 -12.77
C GLU A 117 -2.82 -19.24 -12.97
N ALA A 118 -3.69 -19.24 -11.94
CA ALA A 118 -4.96 -19.95 -11.96
C ALA A 118 -5.97 -19.37 -12.95
N THR A 119 -5.92 -18.07 -13.21
CA THR A 119 -6.89 -17.37 -14.06
C THR A 119 -6.37 -17.04 -15.45
N ASN A 120 -5.05 -17.17 -15.68
CA ASN A 120 -4.35 -16.67 -16.86
C ASN A 120 -4.64 -15.19 -17.14
N MET A 121 -4.77 -14.40 -16.08
CA MET A 121 -4.99 -12.94 -16.12
C MET A 121 -3.88 -12.24 -15.33
N ASN A 122 -3.64 -10.98 -15.67
CA ASN A 122 -2.67 -10.19 -14.91
C ASN A 122 -3.25 -9.81 -13.54
N PHE A 123 -2.63 -10.30 -12.50
CA PHE A 123 -2.87 -9.84 -11.13
C PHE A 123 -1.63 -9.15 -10.57
N SER A 124 -1.83 -8.18 -9.69
CA SER A 124 -0.73 -7.48 -9.03
C SER A 124 -1.08 -7.09 -7.60
N LEU A 125 -0.04 -7.02 -6.76
CA LEU A 125 -0.10 -6.43 -5.43
C LEU A 125 0.31 -4.96 -5.53
N LEU A 126 -0.57 -4.07 -5.07
CA LEU A 126 -0.41 -2.62 -5.12
C LEU A 126 -0.17 -2.06 -3.72
N ALA A 127 0.93 -1.39 -3.52
CA ALA A 127 1.12 -0.53 -2.36
C ALA A 127 0.25 0.72 -2.54
N SER A 128 -0.99 0.64 -2.06
CA SER A 128 -2.01 1.65 -2.32
C SER A 128 -1.73 2.95 -1.58
N SER A 129 -1.77 4.05 -2.30
CA SER A 129 -1.88 5.41 -1.75
C SER A 129 -3.37 5.78 -1.63
N GLY A 130 -4.05 5.17 -0.67
CA GLY A 130 -5.50 5.31 -0.53
C GLY A 130 -5.92 6.50 0.32
N GLU A 131 -5.58 7.73 -0.06
CA GLU A 131 -5.82 8.95 0.72
C GLU A 131 -7.25 9.06 1.27
N GLY A 132 -8.26 8.88 0.41
CA GLY A 132 -9.65 8.93 0.85
C GLY A 132 -10.07 7.75 1.72
N ILE A 133 -9.58 6.55 1.43
CA ILE A 133 -9.94 5.32 2.16
C ILE A 133 -9.26 5.29 3.52
N SER A 134 -8.01 5.75 3.64
CA SER A 134 -7.26 5.75 4.90
C SER A 134 -8.01 6.46 6.03
N GLY A 135 -8.71 7.56 5.75
CA GLY A 135 -9.54 8.29 6.72
C GLY A 135 -10.97 7.73 6.89
N VAL A 136 -11.46 6.90 5.96
CA VAL A 136 -12.81 6.30 6.06
C VAL A 136 -12.80 5.00 6.86
N LEU A 137 -11.73 4.19 6.73
CA LEU A 137 -11.64 2.88 7.38
C LEU A 137 -11.69 2.96 8.91
N PRO A 138 -10.98 3.87 9.60
CA PRO A 138 -11.06 3.99 11.06
C PRO A 138 -12.48 4.27 11.54
N LYS A 139 -13.23 5.13 10.83
CA LYS A 139 -14.63 5.44 11.13
C LYS A 139 -15.54 4.22 11.00
N LYS A 140 -15.26 3.32 10.05
CA LYS A 140 -15.98 2.05 9.91
C LYS A 140 -15.60 1.09 11.03
N THR A 141 -14.33 0.98 11.37
CA THR A 141 -13.84 0.13 12.47
C THR A 141 -14.47 0.55 13.80
N SER A 142 -14.49 1.84 14.12
CA SER A 142 -15.12 2.36 15.34
C SER A 142 -16.63 2.08 15.42
N ARG A 143 -17.33 1.99 14.29
CA ARG A 143 -18.75 1.61 14.24
C ARG A 143 -18.98 0.12 14.46
N LEU A 144 -18.10 -0.72 13.93
CA LEU A 144 -18.19 -2.18 14.04
C LEU A 144 -17.71 -2.67 15.41
N TYR A 145 -16.71 -2.00 15.97
CA TYR A 145 -16.06 -2.32 17.23
C TYR A 145 -16.03 -1.07 18.13
N PRO A 146 -17.18 -0.66 18.70
CA PRO A 146 -17.29 0.63 19.43
C PRO A 146 -16.51 0.67 20.72
N THR A 147 -16.10 -0.49 21.25
CA THR A 147 -15.29 -0.59 22.50
C THR A 147 -14.30 -1.73 22.40
N GLY A 148 -13.19 -1.62 23.13
CA GLY A 148 -12.25 -2.73 23.31
C GLY A 148 -11.22 -2.93 22.20
N THR A 149 -11.04 -1.95 21.32
CA THR A 149 -9.94 -1.95 20.33
C THR A 149 -8.99 -0.78 20.57
N ILE A 150 -7.69 -1.04 20.42
CA ILE A 150 -6.65 0.01 20.48
C ILE A 150 -6.74 0.98 19.30
N LEU A 151 -7.55 0.69 18.28
CA LEU A 151 -7.74 1.50 17.07
C LEU A 151 -8.87 2.53 17.17
N GLN A 152 -9.55 2.62 18.34
CA GLN A 152 -10.82 3.35 18.49
C GLN A 152 -10.71 4.85 18.12
N ASP A 153 -9.61 5.49 18.47
CA ASP A 153 -9.43 6.93 18.35
C ASP A 153 -8.56 7.35 17.14
N LEU A 154 -8.23 6.39 16.28
CA LEU A 154 -7.45 6.69 15.07
C LEU A 154 -8.29 7.47 14.05
N THR A 155 -7.69 8.49 13.47
CA THR A 155 -8.30 9.33 12.43
C THR A 155 -8.02 8.80 11.02
N TYR A 156 -6.92 8.07 10.84
CA TYR A 156 -6.55 7.42 9.59
C TYR A 156 -5.78 6.12 9.85
N TYR A 157 -5.73 5.25 8.85
CA TYR A 157 -4.81 4.12 8.77
C TYR A 157 -3.67 4.43 7.82
N THR A 158 -2.48 3.96 8.18
CA THR A 158 -1.27 4.15 7.38
C THR A 158 -1.41 3.48 6.02
N ASN A 159 -0.99 4.17 4.97
CA ASN A 159 -1.03 3.64 3.62
C ASN A 159 -0.02 2.50 3.44
N SER A 160 -0.46 1.44 2.78
CA SER A 160 0.35 0.31 2.35
C SER A 160 1.37 -0.17 3.40
N PHE A 161 2.65 -0.22 3.04
CA PHE A 161 3.76 -0.66 3.90
C PHE A 161 4.46 0.50 4.63
N HIS A 162 4.00 1.75 4.45
CA HIS A 162 4.70 2.89 5.03
C HIS A 162 4.81 2.82 6.56
N LEU A 163 5.86 3.43 7.08
CA LEU A 163 5.91 3.84 8.46
C LEU A 163 5.04 5.10 8.64
N PRO A 164 4.29 5.20 9.73
CA PRO A 164 3.48 6.38 10.00
C PRO A 164 4.33 7.65 10.10
N VAL A 165 3.80 8.75 9.60
CA VAL A 165 4.48 10.06 9.63
C VAL A 165 4.80 10.57 11.03
N TYR A 166 4.13 10.06 12.06
CA TYR A 166 4.39 10.41 13.46
C TYR A 166 5.54 9.60 14.09
N VAL A 167 6.13 8.65 13.38
CA VAL A 167 7.34 7.95 13.86
C VAL A 167 8.55 8.82 13.58
N ASN A 168 9.24 9.23 14.65
CA ASN A 168 10.46 10.03 14.53
C ASN A 168 11.62 9.17 14.08
N ILE A 169 11.95 9.26 12.81
CA ILE A 169 12.99 8.45 12.15
C ILE A 169 13.69 9.31 11.09
N SER A 170 14.96 9.06 10.85
CA SER A 170 15.67 9.72 9.77
C SER A 170 15.19 9.24 8.39
N ALA A 171 15.34 10.09 7.37
CA ALA A 171 14.99 9.74 6.00
C ALA A 171 15.71 8.47 5.51
N PHE A 172 16.99 8.32 5.85
CA PHE A 172 17.80 7.16 5.47
C PHE A 172 17.31 5.87 6.13
N GLU A 173 17.04 5.90 7.43
CA GLU A 173 16.48 4.75 8.15
C GLU A 173 15.10 4.36 7.62
N LYS A 174 14.24 5.34 7.26
CA LYS A 174 12.95 5.09 6.65
C LYS A 174 13.10 4.40 5.30
N ILE A 175 14.01 4.88 4.45
CA ILE A 175 14.36 4.25 3.17
C ILE A 175 14.78 2.79 3.39
N GLU A 176 15.69 2.53 4.32
CA GLU A 176 16.16 1.17 4.64
C GLU A 176 15.03 0.23 5.04
N LEU A 177 14.11 0.70 5.89
CA LEU A 177 12.98 -0.11 6.38
C LEU A 177 11.89 -0.33 5.32
N GLU A 178 11.68 0.60 4.40
CA GLU A 178 10.62 0.51 3.37
C GLU A 178 11.11 -0.19 2.08
N ALA A 179 12.38 -0.10 1.76
CA ALA A 179 12.97 -0.63 0.52
C ALA A 179 12.61 -2.11 0.23
N PRO A 180 12.66 -3.05 1.20
CA PRO A 180 12.37 -4.45 0.91
C PRO A 180 10.92 -4.75 0.46
N PHE A 181 9.99 -3.81 0.65
CA PHE A 181 8.61 -3.97 0.21
C PHE A 181 8.40 -3.66 -1.27
N HIS A 182 9.31 -2.86 -1.86
CA HIS A 182 9.16 -2.38 -3.24
C HIS A 182 9.11 -3.52 -4.25
N GLU A 183 10.00 -4.50 -4.15
CA GLU A 183 10.04 -5.66 -5.05
C GLU A 183 8.80 -6.56 -4.92
N LEU A 184 8.14 -6.57 -3.75
CA LEU A 184 6.93 -7.35 -3.50
C LEU A 184 5.68 -6.72 -4.11
N CYS A 185 5.65 -5.40 -4.29
CA CYS A 185 4.50 -4.64 -4.74
C CYS A 185 4.58 -4.34 -6.24
N ASN A 186 4.41 -5.36 -7.08
CA ASN A 186 4.53 -5.29 -8.53
C ASN A 186 3.42 -4.51 -9.25
N GLY A 187 2.37 -4.13 -8.54
CA GLY A 187 1.26 -3.31 -9.06
C GLY A 187 1.51 -1.81 -8.98
N GLY A 188 2.56 -1.42 -8.28
CA GLY A 188 2.95 -0.04 -8.03
C GLY A 188 3.30 0.17 -6.56
N HIS A 189 4.27 1.02 -6.33
CA HIS A 189 4.80 1.35 -5.01
C HIS A 189 5.48 2.71 -5.05
N ILE A 190 5.53 3.38 -3.91
CA ILE A 190 6.27 4.63 -3.72
C ILE A 190 6.69 4.70 -2.25
N SER A 191 7.86 5.25 -1.98
CA SER A 191 8.26 5.69 -0.64
C SER A 191 8.32 7.20 -0.58
N TYR A 192 7.86 7.77 0.51
CA TYR A 192 7.97 9.18 0.83
C TYR A 192 8.84 9.36 2.07
N VAL A 193 9.70 10.38 2.04
CA VAL A 193 10.35 10.88 3.25
C VAL A 193 9.83 12.28 3.57
N GLU A 194 9.60 12.52 4.84
CA GLU A 194 9.18 13.81 5.36
C GLU A 194 10.40 14.56 5.86
N LEU A 195 10.65 15.75 5.31
CA LEU A 195 11.70 16.65 5.80
C LEU A 195 11.08 17.69 6.72
N ALA A 196 11.72 17.94 7.86
CA ALA A 196 11.25 18.94 8.83
C ALA A 196 11.30 20.36 8.28
N GLU A 197 12.24 20.64 7.37
CA GLU A 197 12.44 21.94 6.72
C GLU A 197 12.80 21.74 5.25
N ALA A 198 12.42 22.71 4.42
CA ALA A 198 12.87 22.72 3.05
C ALA A 198 14.39 22.88 3.01
N PRO A 199 15.12 22.07 2.25
CA PRO A 199 16.58 22.11 2.16
C PRO A 199 17.03 23.32 1.32
N MET A 200 16.76 24.53 1.82
CA MET A 200 17.09 25.79 1.16
C MET A 200 18.58 25.86 0.86
N ALA A 201 18.90 25.94 -0.43
CA ALA A 201 20.28 25.98 -0.97
C ALA A 201 21.15 24.75 -0.65
N ASN A 202 20.57 23.63 -0.24
CA ASN A 202 21.28 22.36 -0.02
C ASN A 202 20.75 21.28 -0.99
N GLY A 203 21.07 21.45 -2.28
CA GLY A 203 20.71 20.46 -3.32
C GLY A 203 21.42 19.12 -3.11
N GLU A 204 22.64 19.12 -2.58
CA GLU A 204 23.41 17.91 -2.32
C GLU A 204 22.69 16.95 -1.38
N ALA A 205 22.00 17.45 -0.34
CA ALA A 205 21.24 16.61 0.57
C ALA A 205 20.06 15.87 -0.12
N ILE A 206 19.47 16.46 -1.14
CA ILE A 206 18.43 15.79 -1.95
C ILE A 206 19.07 14.78 -2.89
N GLU A 207 20.21 15.10 -3.48
CA GLU A 207 20.95 14.16 -4.34
C GLU A 207 21.37 12.93 -3.54
N ASP A 208 21.93 13.10 -2.32
CA ASP A 208 22.28 12.01 -1.42
C ASP A 208 21.10 11.10 -1.09
N LEU A 209 19.90 11.67 -0.82
CA LEU A 209 18.70 10.90 -0.55
C LEU A 209 18.22 10.11 -1.77
N VAL A 210 18.27 10.71 -2.94
CA VAL A 210 17.88 10.05 -4.20
C VAL A 210 18.86 8.93 -4.53
N GLU A 211 20.18 9.19 -4.40
CA GLU A 211 21.23 8.19 -4.63
C GLU A 211 21.05 7.00 -3.68
N TYR A 212 20.84 7.26 -2.38
CA TYR A 212 20.61 6.23 -1.39
C TYR A 212 19.32 5.43 -1.66
N ALA A 213 18.25 6.09 -2.09
CA ALA A 213 17.02 5.41 -2.49
C ALA A 213 17.25 4.47 -3.69
N CYS A 214 18.04 4.91 -4.69
CA CYS A 214 18.40 4.09 -5.84
C CYS A 214 19.28 2.90 -5.43
N GLU A 215 20.25 3.09 -4.56
CA GLU A 215 21.12 2.02 -4.03
C GLU A 215 20.32 0.96 -3.27
N ASN A 216 19.21 1.36 -2.62
CA ASN A 216 18.29 0.46 -1.94
C ASN A 216 17.17 -0.10 -2.84
N ASN A 217 17.28 0.04 -4.16
CA ASN A 217 16.31 -0.45 -5.14
C ASN A 217 14.89 0.11 -4.97
N ILE A 218 14.75 1.32 -4.45
CA ILE A 218 13.46 2.01 -4.41
C ILE A 218 13.10 2.46 -5.81
N GLY A 219 12.03 1.89 -6.38
CA GLY A 219 11.62 2.15 -7.76
C GLY A 219 10.92 3.49 -7.96
N TYR A 220 10.30 4.04 -6.91
CA TYR A 220 9.63 5.34 -6.95
C TYR A 220 9.74 6.04 -5.60
N PHE A 221 10.26 7.26 -5.60
CA PHE A 221 10.63 8.01 -4.40
C PHE A 221 10.10 9.44 -4.45
N GLY A 222 9.65 9.95 -3.33
CA GLY A 222 9.18 11.31 -3.18
C GLY A 222 9.65 11.94 -1.86
N VAL A 223 9.77 13.27 -1.87
CA VAL A 223 10.12 14.07 -0.70
C VAL A 223 8.95 14.99 -0.39
N ASN A 224 8.41 14.87 0.82
CA ASN A 224 7.39 15.77 1.35
C ASN A 224 8.06 16.89 2.14
N LEU A 225 7.65 18.10 1.83
CA LEU A 225 8.04 19.32 2.55
C LEU A 225 6.88 19.78 3.43
N PRO A 226 7.15 20.41 4.58
CA PRO A 226 6.11 20.96 5.45
C PRO A 226 5.31 22.06 4.81
#